data_eba9afe6a86b059e6ca1d19e16912818
#
_entry.id   eba9afe6a86b059e6ca1d19e16912818
#
_cell.length_a   1.000
_cell.length_b   1.000
_cell.length_c   1.000
_cell.angle_alpha   90.00
_cell.angle_beta   90.00
_cell.angle_gamma   90.00
#
_symmetry.space_group_name_H-M   'P 1'
#
loop_
_entity.id
_entity.type
_entity.pdbx_description
1 polymer ?
#
loop_
_entity_poly.entity_id
_entity_poly.type
_entity_poly.pdbx_seq_one_letter_code
_entity_poly.pdbx_strand_id
1 'polypeptide(L)'
;PQCSRPKPLPVARCGFFCPVHFRTVRQNTTTLHNAQQALIMTFSVWLTFLGASLLLSAAPGPDNLFVLAQSAVYGVRAGVTVVFGLMTGLVLQTFFAACGLAAVVAAVPALFMAIKLAGAAYLLYLAWGAWTHAADPVGTERAVELSPVQLWRRGLIMNITNPKVQIFFLAFFPQFVAPGTTGWALVLQMVVQGLTFILATFVVFSAIAWAAGAAAKKLQSPAFSLWLNRGSAVLFLALAVFTVFS
;
A
#
# COMPACT_ATOMS: atom_id res chain seq x y z
N PRO A 1 37.24 -66.55 49.68
CA PRO A 1 37.48 -65.32 48.93
C PRO A 1 37.37 -65.67 47.46
N GLN A 2 36.28 -65.26 46.87
CA GLN A 2 35.88 -65.59 45.50
C GLN A 2 36.46 -64.56 44.53
N CYS A 3 37.24 -65.10 43.59
CA CYS A 3 37.76 -64.37 42.46
C CYS A 3 36.66 -64.20 41.39
N SER A 4 36.15 -63.01 41.22
CA SER A 4 35.16 -62.69 40.20
C SER A 4 35.86 -62.35 38.87
N ARG A 5 35.50 -63.11 37.82
CA ARG A 5 36.02 -62.94 36.44
C ARG A 5 35.44 -61.64 35.81
N PRO A 6 36.21 -60.90 35.05
CA PRO A 6 35.67 -59.77 34.29
C PRO A 6 34.84 -60.25 33.09
N LYS A 7 33.70 -59.56 32.88
CA LYS A 7 32.83 -59.76 31.71
C LYS A 7 33.45 -59.19 30.44
N PRO A 8 33.26 -59.84 29.28
CA PRO A 8 33.73 -59.28 27.99
C PRO A 8 32.86 -58.11 27.55
N LEU A 9 33.50 -57.05 27.08
CA LEU A 9 32.85 -55.91 26.43
C LEU A 9 32.27 -56.30 25.08
N PRO A 10 31.06 -55.87 24.69
CA PRO A 10 30.50 -56.13 23.37
C PRO A 10 31.21 -55.24 22.33
N VAL A 11 31.64 -55.89 21.24
CA VAL A 11 32.16 -55.27 20.04
C VAL A 11 31.05 -54.41 19.41
N ALA A 12 31.21 -53.11 19.47
CA ALA A 12 30.32 -52.16 18.80
C ALA A 12 30.56 -52.26 17.28
N ARG A 13 29.62 -52.82 16.56
CA ARG A 13 29.54 -52.68 15.08
C ARG A 13 29.30 -51.20 14.75
N CYS A 14 30.27 -50.51 14.23
CA CYS A 14 30.12 -49.26 13.52
C CYS A 14 29.34 -49.51 12.22
N GLY A 15 28.06 -49.25 12.26
CA GLY A 15 27.15 -49.27 11.12
C GLY A 15 26.02 -48.31 11.41
N PHE A 16 26.34 -47.04 11.66
CA PHE A 16 25.32 -45.98 11.80
C PHE A 16 25.57 -44.91 10.76
N PHE A 17 24.91 -45.08 9.64
CA PHE A 17 24.52 -43.97 8.79
C PHE A 17 23.62 -43.09 9.67
N CYS A 18 24.15 -41.97 10.13
CA CYS A 18 23.49 -41.08 11.10
C CYS A 18 22.33 -40.35 10.40
N PRO A 19 21.04 -40.64 10.72
CA PRO A 19 19.88 -39.97 10.09
C PRO A 19 19.75 -38.48 10.49
N VAL A 20 20.62 -38.00 11.39
CA VAL A 20 20.63 -36.60 11.87
C VAL A 20 21.02 -35.64 10.75
N HIS A 21 21.87 -36.02 9.82
CA HIS A 21 22.32 -35.12 8.75
C HIS A 21 21.25 -34.87 7.68
N PHE A 22 20.33 -35.80 7.46
CA PHE A 22 19.24 -35.63 6.49
C PHE A 22 18.09 -34.75 7.01
N ARG A 23 17.88 -34.73 8.33
CA ARG A 23 16.86 -33.84 8.95
C ARG A 23 17.29 -32.39 8.94
N THR A 24 18.56 -32.11 9.17
CA THR A 24 19.10 -30.73 9.18
C THR A 24 19.12 -30.11 7.77
N VAL A 25 19.45 -30.90 6.75
CA VAL A 25 19.42 -30.43 5.35
C VAL A 25 17.99 -30.14 4.89
N ARG A 26 17.02 -31.00 5.27
CA ARG A 26 15.61 -30.78 4.92
C ARG A 26 14.99 -29.60 5.66
N GLN A 27 15.39 -29.34 6.90
CA GLN A 27 14.95 -28.16 7.65
C GLN A 27 15.56 -26.87 7.07
N ASN A 28 16.82 -26.89 6.63
CA ASN A 28 17.46 -25.74 6.00
C ASN A 28 16.85 -25.40 4.63
N THR A 29 16.48 -26.37 3.84
CA THR A 29 15.82 -26.11 2.55
C THR A 29 14.41 -25.55 2.72
N THR A 30 13.67 -26.03 3.73
CA THR A 30 12.32 -25.50 4.03
C THR A 30 12.40 -24.08 4.60
N THR A 31 13.39 -23.80 5.45
CA THR A 31 13.63 -22.43 6.00
C THR A 31 14.12 -21.49 4.92
N LEU A 32 14.96 -21.91 4.00
CA LEU A 32 15.40 -21.10 2.87
C LEU A 32 14.25 -20.85 1.88
N HIS A 33 13.42 -21.86 1.62
CA HIS A 33 12.24 -21.73 0.76
C HIS A 33 11.19 -20.79 1.39
N ASN A 34 10.93 -20.92 2.69
CA ASN A 34 10.05 -20.01 3.43
C ASN A 34 10.61 -18.60 3.53
N ALA A 35 11.94 -18.44 3.70
CA ALA A 35 12.60 -17.15 3.67
C ALA A 35 12.55 -16.50 2.28
N GLN A 36 12.65 -17.30 1.23
CA GLN A 36 12.56 -16.85 -0.16
C GLN A 36 11.11 -16.49 -0.54
N GLN A 37 10.12 -17.21 -0.02
CA GLN A 37 8.70 -16.85 -0.17
C GLN A 37 8.32 -15.62 0.67
N ALA A 38 8.92 -15.42 1.84
CA ALA A 38 8.75 -14.21 2.64
C ALA A 38 9.42 -12.97 2.03
N LEU A 39 10.43 -13.16 1.16
CA LEU A 39 11.12 -12.04 0.50
C LEU A 39 10.33 -11.48 -0.69
N ILE A 40 9.44 -12.28 -1.29
CA ILE A 40 8.73 -11.93 -2.53
C ILE A 40 7.22 -11.96 -2.25
N MET A 41 6.60 -10.81 -2.36
CA MET A 41 5.13 -10.72 -2.40
C MET A 41 4.63 -11.59 -3.57
N THR A 42 3.68 -12.52 -3.30
CA THR A 42 3.13 -13.37 -4.37
C THR A 42 2.50 -12.50 -5.46
N PHE A 43 2.61 -12.93 -6.70
CA PHE A 43 2.09 -12.16 -7.85
C PHE A 43 0.60 -11.82 -7.69
N SER A 44 -0.20 -12.73 -7.13
CA SER A 44 -1.63 -12.49 -6.87
C SER A 44 -1.86 -11.39 -5.83
N VAL A 45 -1.07 -11.35 -4.76
CA VAL A 45 -1.12 -10.30 -3.74
C VAL A 45 -0.71 -8.96 -4.35
N TRP A 46 0.36 -8.95 -5.14
CA TRP A 46 0.81 -7.76 -5.84
C TRP A 46 -0.24 -7.23 -6.83
N LEU A 47 -0.89 -8.10 -7.60
CA LEU A 47 -1.94 -7.72 -8.55
C LEU A 47 -3.16 -7.15 -7.85
N THR A 48 -3.54 -7.73 -6.70
CA THR A 48 -4.63 -7.21 -5.85
C THR A 48 -4.28 -5.82 -5.31
N PHE A 49 -3.05 -5.64 -4.83
CA PHE A 49 -2.55 -4.36 -4.35
C PHE A 49 -2.52 -3.31 -5.47
N LEU A 50 -2.05 -3.67 -6.67
CA LEU A 50 -2.06 -2.80 -7.85
C LEU A 50 -3.48 -2.38 -8.22
N GLY A 51 -4.42 -3.31 -8.25
CA GLY A 51 -5.84 -3.02 -8.51
C GLY A 51 -6.44 -2.04 -7.50
N ALA A 52 -6.21 -2.30 -6.21
CA ALA A 52 -6.63 -1.40 -5.14
C ALA A 52 -5.98 0.00 -5.26
N SER A 53 -4.71 0.05 -5.63
CA SER A 53 -3.95 1.29 -5.84
C SER A 53 -4.52 2.12 -6.99
N LEU A 54 -4.83 1.49 -8.12
CA LEU A 54 -5.45 2.15 -9.28
C LEU A 54 -6.83 2.70 -8.93
N LEU A 55 -7.67 1.90 -8.26
CA LEU A 55 -9.01 2.30 -7.85
C LEU A 55 -8.97 3.45 -6.83
N LEU A 56 -8.09 3.36 -5.83
CA LEU A 56 -7.94 4.42 -4.84
C LEU A 56 -7.43 5.73 -5.46
N SER A 57 -6.49 5.65 -6.40
CA SER A 57 -5.98 6.81 -7.12
C SER A 57 -7.04 7.45 -8.00
N ALA A 58 -7.94 6.66 -8.60
CA ALA A 58 -9.07 7.15 -9.40
C ALA A 58 -10.20 7.72 -8.56
N ALA A 59 -10.34 7.30 -7.29
CA ALA A 59 -11.37 7.81 -6.38
C ALA A 59 -11.23 9.33 -6.18
N PRO A 60 -12.31 10.11 -6.37
CA PRO A 60 -12.24 11.57 -6.30
C PRO A 60 -11.75 12.02 -4.93
N GLY A 61 -10.96 13.06 -4.96
CA GLY A 61 -10.38 13.69 -3.78
C GLY A 61 -9.79 15.04 -4.16
N PRO A 62 -9.35 15.83 -3.17
CA PRO A 62 -8.81 17.17 -3.42
C PRO A 62 -7.65 17.14 -4.43
N ASP A 63 -6.80 16.11 -4.38
CA ASP A 63 -5.66 15.95 -5.29
C ASP A 63 -6.12 15.81 -6.75
N ASN A 64 -7.10 14.93 -7.01
CA ASN A 64 -7.64 14.68 -8.36
C ASN A 64 -8.29 15.95 -8.92
N LEU A 65 -9.04 16.66 -8.07
CA LEU A 65 -9.76 17.88 -8.45
C LEU A 65 -8.80 19.02 -8.76
N PHE A 66 -7.76 19.17 -7.97
CA PHE A 66 -6.76 20.21 -8.19
C PHE A 66 -5.95 19.95 -9.47
N VAL A 67 -5.54 18.71 -9.73
CA VAL A 67 -4.88 18.32 -10.99
C VAL A 67 -5.80 18.59 -12.19
N LEU A 68 -7.07 18.19 -12.09
CA LEU A 68 -8.08 18.41 -13.13
C LEU A 68 -8.25 19.91 -13.42
N ALA A 69 -8.46 20.73 -12.39
CA ALA A 69 -8.69 22.18 -12.52
C ALA A 69 -7.47 22.89 -13.11
N GLN A 70 -6.28 22.60 -12.63
CA GLN A 70 -5.03 23.19 -13.14
C GLN A 70 -4.78 22.80 -14.59
N SER A 71 -5.03 21.53 -14.93
CA SER A 71 -4.86 21.05 -16.32
C SER A 71 -5.88 21.66 -17.27
N ALA A 72 -7.13 21.81 -16.83
CA ALA A 72 -8.21 22.34 -17.64
C ALA A 72 -8.00 23.83 -17.99
N VAL A 73 -7.47 24.62 -17.06
CA VAL A 73 -7.29 26.08 -17.22
C VAL A 73 -5.92 26.44 -17.75
N TYR A 74 -4.86 25.87 -17.19
CA TYR A 74 -3.47 26.24 -17.50
C TYR A 74 -2.74 25.18 -18.35
N GLY A 75 -3.46 24.16 -18.81
CA GLY A 75 -2.97 23.13 -19.70
C GLY A 75 -2.29 21.96 -18.96
N VAL A 76 -2.05 20.89 -19.72
CA VAL A 76 -1.52 19.59 -19.24
C VAL A 76 -0.22 19.77 -18.43
N ARG A 77 0.67 20.69 -18.86
CA ARG A 77 1.95 20.90 -18.17
C ARG A 77 1.77 21.36 -16.71
N ALA A 78 0.79 22.23 -16.46
CA ALA A 78 0.49 22.67 -15.09
C ALA A 78 0.02 21.52 -14.22
N GLY A 79 -0.93 20.70 -14.71
CA GLY A 79 -1.39 19.52 -13.99
C GLY A 79 -0.30 18.49 -13.73
N VAL A 80 0.52 18.19 -14.74
CA VAL A 80 1.65 17.25 -14.60
C VAL A 80 2.68 17.76 -13.57
N THR A 81 2.90 19.07 -13.49
CA THR A 81 3.76 19.64 -12.43
C THR A 81 3.21 19.38 -11.04
N VAL A 82 1.89 19.49 -10.85
CA VAL A 82 1.24 19.09 -9.58
C VAL A 82 1.43 17.60 -9.33
N VAL A 83 1.25 16.76 -10.36
CA VAL A 83 1.44 15.30 -10.23
C VAL A 83 2.86 14.97 -9.73
N PHE A 84 3.90 15.62 -10.23
CA PHE A 84 5.26 15.44 -9.71
C PHE A 84 5.38 15.83 -8.23
N GLY A 85 4.68 16.86 -7.78
CA GLY A 85 4.58 17.22 -6.37
C GLY A 85 3.94 16.10 -5.53
N LEU A 86 2.80 15.58 -6.01
CA LEU A 86 2.12 14.44 -5.39
C LEU A 86 3.04 13.21 -5.30
N MET A 87 3.76 12.89 -6.39
CA MET A 87 4.71 11.76 -6.41
C MET A 87 5.83 11.93 -5.37
N THR A 88 6.35 13.15 -5.24
CA THR A 88 7.35 13.45 -4.20
C THR A 88 6.80 13.19 -2.79
N GLY A 89 5.54 13.58 -2.54
CA GLY A 89 4.84 13.27 -1.29
C GLY A 89 4.71 11.76 -1.04
N LEU A 90 4.34 11.00 -2.06
CA LEU A 90 4.23 9.53 -1.97
C LEU A 90 5.58 8.86 -1.69
N VAL A 91 6.68 9.36 -2.28
CA VAL A 91 8.03 8.86 -1.97
C VAL A 91 8.35 9.06 -0.50
N LEU A 92 8.09 10.25 0.05
CA LEU A 92 8.31 10.54 1.47
C LEU A 92 7.43 9.66 2.36
N GLN A 93 6.15 9.50 2.04
CA GLN A 93 5.23 8.64 2.79
C GLN A 93 5.66 7.17 2.73
N THR A 94 6.11 6.67 1.56
CA THR A 94 6.66 5.32 1.42
C THR A 94 7.87 5.13 2.33
N PHE A 95 8.79 6.09 2.35
CA PHE A 95 9.96 6.04 3.21
C PHE A 95 9.58 5.99 4.69
N PHE A 96 8.69 6.89 5.15
CA PHE A 96 8.23 6.91 6.53
C PHE A 96 7.44 5.65 6.91
N ALA A 97 6.62 5.14 6.01
CA ALA A 97 5.90 3.90 6.24
C ALA A 97 6.85 2.70 6.34
N ALA A 98 7.80 2.57 5.42
CA ALA A 98 8.77 1.47 5.43
C ALA A 98 9.66 1.48 6.69
N CYS A 99 10.11 2.65 7.16
CA CYS A 99 10.94 2.77 8.36
C CYS A 99 10.12 2.74 9.65
N GLY A 100 9.01 3.49 9.71
CA GLY A 100 8.23 3.69 10.92
C GLY A 100 7.30 2.52 11.24
N LEU A 101 6.59 2.00 10.25
CA LEU A 101 5.64 0.92 10.46
C LEU A 101 6.34 -0.41 10.79
N ALA A 102 7.51 -0.66 10.18
CA ALA A 102 8.34 -1.80 10.55
C ALA A 102 8.70 -1.80 12.04
N ALA A 103 9.00 -0.63 12.61
CA ALA A 103 9.29 -0.48 14.02
C ALA A 103 8.04 -0.67 14.90
N VAL A 104 6.89 -0.14 14.49
CA VAL A 104 5.62 -0.24 15.25
C VAL A 104 5.10 -1.68 15.27
N VAL A 105 5.09 -2.36 14.14
CA VAL A 105 4.65 -3.77 14.04
C VAL A 105 5.51 -4.68 14.91
N ALA A 106 6.83 -4.42 14.97
CA ALA A 106 7.76 -5.20 15.78
C ALA A 106 7.62 -4.93 17.29
N ALA A 107 7.30 -3.68 17.68
CA ALA A 107 7.35 -3.26 19.08
C ALA A 107 6.02 -3.42 19.83
N VAL A 108 4.86 -3.13 19.19
CA VAL A 108 3.58 -3.03 19.89
C VAL A 108 2.41 -3.54 19.01
N PRO A 109 2.12 -4.86 19.02
CA PRO A 109 1.03 -5.43 18.21
C PRO A 109 -0.35 -4.80 18.47
N ALA A 110 -0.62 -4.39 19.73
CA ALA A 110 -1.87 -3.71 20.09
C ALA A 110 -2.02 -2.34 19.40
N LEU A 111 -0.93 -1.60 19.24
CA LEU A 111 -0.92 -0.31 18.52
C LEU A 111 -1.22 -0.52 17.03
N PHE A 112 -0.66 -1.59 16.43
CA PHE A 112 -0.97 -1.95 15.06
C PHE A 112 -2.45 -2.25 14.86
N MET A 113 -3.07 -3.02 15.78
CA MET A 113 -4.51 -3.29 15.73
C MET A 113 -5.34 -2.00 15.87
N ALA A 114 -4.95 -1.10 16.77
CA ALA A 114 -5.62 0.20 16.91
C ALA A 114 -5.56 1.04 15.63
N ILE A 115 -4.39 1.10 14.98
CA ILE A 115 -4.20 1.79 13.69
C ILE A 115 -5.08 1.16 12.61
N LYS A 116 -5.12 -0.18 12.54
CA LYS A 116 -5.93 -0.94 11.60
C LYS A 116 -7.41 -0.61 11.75
N LEU A 117 -7.94 -0.65 12.97
CA LEU A 117 -9.35 -0.35 13.26
C LEU A 117 -9.70 1.12 12.99
N ALA A 118 -8.83 2.05 13.38
CA ALA A 118 -8.99 3.49 13.08
C ALA A 118 -9.01 3.74 11.56
N GLY A 119 -8.14 3.06 10.82
CA GLY A 119 -8.11 3.13 9.37
C GLY A 119 -9.38 2.59 8.72
N ALA A 120 -9.89 1.45 9.19
CA ALA A 120 -11.15 0.89 8.71
C ALA A 120 -12.33 1.83 9.01
N ALA A 121 -12.40 2.40 10.20
CA ALA A 121 -13.43 3.38 10.57
C ALA A 121 -13.39 4.62 9.66
N TYR A 122 -12.20 5.11 9.34
CA TYR A 122 -12.07 6.25 8.43
C TYR A 122 -12.44 5.88 6.99
N LEU A 123 -12.10 4.68 6.51
CA LEU A 123 -12.55 4.22 5.20
C LEU A 123 -14.08 4.13 5.12
N LEU A 124 -14.76 3.70 6.20
CA LEU A 124 -16.21 3.74 6.30
C LEU A 124 -16.75 5.18 6.29
N TYR A 125 -16.08 6.11 6.96
CA TYR A 125 -16.42 7.54 6.90
C TYR A 125 -16.32 8.08 5.47
N LEU A 126 -15.24 7.75 4.75
CA LEU A 126 -15.07 8.13 3.33
C LEU A 126 -16.13 7.48 2.45
N ALA A 127 -16.48 6.22 2.68
CA ALA A 127 -17.55 5.52 1.96
C ALA A 127 -18.91 6.20 2.17
N TRP A 128 -19.22 6.55 3.40
CA TRP A 128 -20.44 7.29 3.74
C TRP A 128 -20.48 8.67 3.06
N GLY A 129 -19.39 9.45 3.14
CA GLY A 129 -19.29 10.75 2.49
C GLY A 129 -19.47 10.66 0.97
N ALA A 130 -18.79 9.72 0.32
CA ALA A 130 -18.91 9.49 -1.11
C ALA A 130 -20.32 9.03 -1.53
N TRP A 131 -21.03 8.30 -0.67
CA TRP A 131 -22.41 7.88 -0.94
C TRP A 131 -23.41 9.01 -0.77
N THR A 132 -23.34 9.74 0.32
CA THR A 132 -24.30 10.81 0.66
C THR A 132 -24.17 12.02 -0.26
N HIS A 133 -22.94 12.36 -0.69
CA HIS A 133 -22.63 13.46 -1.61
C HIS A 133 -22.44 12.99 -3.06
N ALA A 134 -22.99 11.82 -3.42
CA ALA A 134 -22.76 11.21 -4.72
C ALA A 134 -23.23 12.08 -5.90
N ALA A 135 -24.27 12.88 -5.71
CA ALA A 135 -24.82 13.76 -6.74
C ALA A 135 -24.12 15.13 -6.82
N ASP A 136 -23.26 15.46 -5.83
CA ASP A 136 -22.57 16.73 -5.82
C ASP A 136 -21.58 16.81 -6.99
N PRO A 137 -21.49 17.95 -7.69
CA PRO A 137 -20.54 18.10 -8.78
C PRO A 137 -19.11 17.86 -8.29
N VAL A 138 -18.41 16.97 -8.95
CA VAL A 138 -16.99 16.74 -8.67
C VAL A 138 -16.21 17.97 -9.16
N GLY A 139 -15.69 18.77 -8.24
CA GLY A 139 -14.70 19.79 -8.48
C GLY A 139 -15.20 21.18 -8.78
N THR A 140 -15.31 21.96 -7.73
CA THR A 140 -15.33 23.42 -7.78
C THR A 140 -14.00 24.03 -7.31
N GLU A 141 -12.93 23.25 -7.26
CA GLU A 141 -11.60 23.80 -6.96
C GLU A 141 -11.27 24.84 -8.01
N ARG A 142 -11.06 26.08 -7.58
CA ARG A 142 -10.66 27.16 -8.47
C ARG A 142 -9.20 26.96 -8.87
N ALA A 143 -8.96 26.89 -10.18
CA ALA A 143 -7.62 26.97 -10.70
C ALA A 143 -7.02 28.35 -10.37
N VAL A 144 -5.79 28.35 -9.89
CA VAL A 144 -5.06 29.58 -9.54
C VAL A 144 -3.79 29.60 -10.36
N GLU A 145 -3.46 30.76 -10.91
CA GLU A 145 -2.19 30.94 -11.62
C GLU A 145 -1.04 30.84 -10.63
N LEU A 146 -0.22 29.83 -10.80
CA LEU A 146 0.91 29.50 -9.92
C LEU A 146 2.14 29.19 -10.76
N SER A 147 3.31 29.58 -10.25
CA SER A 147 4.57 29.19 -10.86
C SER A 147 4.78 27.66 -10.76
N PRO A 148 5.61 27.05 -11.62
CA PRO A 148 5.87 25.60 -11.57
C PRO A 148 6.33 25.10 -10.19
N VAL A 149 7.15 25.86 -9.48
CA VAL A 149 7.61 25.51 -8.13
C VAL A 149 6.46 25.55 -7.11
N GLN A 150 5.57 26.54 -7.24
CA GLN A 150 4.38 26.64 -6.37
C GLN A 150 3.41 25.49 -6.63
N LEU A 151 3.19 25.09 -7.90
CA LEU A 151 2.37 23.93 -8.27
C LEU A 151 2.94 22.64 -7.70
N TRP A 152 4.24 22.42 -7.84
CA TRP A 152 4.92 21.26 -7.25
C TRP A 152 4.81 21.24 -5.73
N ARG A 153 5.10 22.37 -5.04
CA ARG A 153 4.95 22.47 -3.58
C ARG A 153 3.52 22.19 -3.14
N ARG A 154 2.54 22.73 -3.85
CA ARG A 154 1.13 22.52 -3.51
C ARG A 154 0.77 21.03 -3.65
N GLY A 155 1.17 20.36 -4.73
CA GLY A 155 1.01 18.92 -4.88
C GLY A 155 1.66 18.12 -3.75
N LEU A 156 2.90 18.47 -3.40
CA LEU A 156 3.62 17.84 -2.28
C LEU A 156 2.86 17.99 -0.96
N ILE A 157 2.47 19.20 -0.59
CA ILE A 157 1.76 19.47 0.66
C ILE A 157 0.41 18.77 0.67
N MET A 158 -0.37 18.87 -0.43
CA MET A 158 -1.67 18.22 -0.53
C MET A 158 -1.55 16.71 -0.31
N ASN A 159 -0.56 16.05 -0.92
CA ASN A 159 -0.37 14.63 -0.74
C ASN A 159 -0.04 14.28 0.72
N ILE A 160 0.93 14.97 1.34
CA ILE A 160 1.33 14.72 2.73
C ILE A 160 0.19 14.98 3.71
N THR A 161 -0.65 15.96 3.45
CA THR A 161 -1.79 16.29 4.33
C THR A 161 -3.07 15.54 3.98
N ASN A 162 -3.09 14.78 2.88
CA ASN A 162 -4.27 14.05 2.47
C ASN A 162 -4.52 12.83 3.37
N PRO A 163 -5.56 12.87 4.22
CA PRO A 163 -5.81 11.78 5.17
C PRO A 163 -6.17 10.45 4.46
N LYS A 164 -6.75 10.51 3.26
CA LYS A 164 -7.04 9.32 2.45
C LYS A 164 -5.75 8.54 2.15
N VAL A 165 -4.69 9.24 1.76
CA VAL A 165 -3.40 8.65 1.42
C VAL A 165 -2.68 8.16 2.68
N GLN A 166 -2.67 8.96 3.75
CA GLN A 166 -2.02 8.58 5.01
C GLN A 166 -2.61 7.30 5.60
N ILE A 167 -3.93 7.19 5.62
CA ILE A 167 -4.60 6.00 6.17
C ILE A 167 -4.37 4.78 5.28
N PHE A 168 -4.33 4.97 3.96
CA PHE A 168 -3.96 3.90 3.05
C PHE A 168 -2.56 3.34 3.37
N PHE A 169 -1.58 4.21 3.60
CA PHE A 169 -0.23 3.80 4.00
C PHE A 169 -0.19 3.13 5.36
N LEU A 170 -0.90 3.66 6.34
CA LEU A 170 -0.82 3.17 7.72
C LEU A 170 -1.65 1.90 7.97
N ALA A 171 -2.86 1.85 7.42
CA ALA A 171 -3.81 0.78 7.70
C ALA A 171 -3.86 -0.30 6.62
N PHE A 172 -3.60 0.05 5.35
CA PHE A 172 -3.79 -0.86 4.22
C PHE A 172 -2.49 -1.50 3.74
N PHE A 173 -1.38 -0.76 3.64
CA PHE A 173 -0.09 -1.31 3.20
C PHE A 173 0.34 -2.56 3.96
N PRO A 174 0.30 -2.58 5.31
CA PRO A 174 0.78 -3.74 6.07
C PRO A 174 0.04 -5.03 5.79
N GLN A 175 -1.20 -4.95 5.30
CA GLN A 175 -2.04 -6.11 5.04
C GLN A 175 -1.58 -6.92 3.82
N PHE A 176 -0.75 -6.34 2.97
CA PHE A 176 -0.14 -6.99 1.81
C PHE A 176 1.28 -7.48 2.08
N VAL A 177 1.75 -7.29 3.29
CA VAL A 177 3.03 -7.87 3.73
C VAL A 177 2.80 -9.33 4.09
N ALA A 178 3.73 -10.21 3.67
CA ALA A 178 3.64 -11.63 4.01
C ALA A 178 3.71 -11.83 5.54
N PRO A 179 2.84 -12.69 6.11
CA PRO A 179 2.83 -12.94 7.56
C PRO A 179 4.20 -13.38 8.08
N GLY A 180 4.60 -12.85 9.22
CA GLY A 180 5.89 -13.15 9.85
C GLY A 180 7.11 -12.48 9.22
N THR A 181 6.93 -11.60 8.22
CA THR A 181 8.03 -10.83 7.62
C THR A 181 8.50 -9.75 8.59
N THR A 182 9.81 -9.69 8.84
CA THR A 182 10.44 -8.69 9.73
C THR A 182 11.75 -8.17 9.14
N GLY A 183 12.31 -7.13 9.75
CA GLY A 183 13.60 -6.56 9.36
C GLY A 183 13.63 -6.05 7.92
N TRP A 184 14.72 -6.30 7.20
CA TRP A 184 14.94 -5.83 5.83
C TRP A 184 13.92 -6.35 4.82
N ALA A 185 13.43 -7.58 5.00
CA ALA A 185 12.42 -8.15 4.10
C ALA A 185 11.10 -7.36 4.17
N LEU A 186 10.70 -6.93 5.37
CA LEU A 186 9.54 -6.06 5.55
C LEU A 186 9.72 -4.70 4.86
N VAL A 187 10.86 -4.07 5.07
CA VAL A 187 11.20 -2.78 4.43
C VAL A 187 11.14 -2.92 2.90
N LEU A 188 11.73 -3.98 2.35
CA LEU A 188 11.75 -4.21 0.91
C LEU A 188 10.32 -4.41 0.34
N GLN A 189 9.47 -5.21 1.00
CA GLN A 189 8.09 -5.40 0.56
C GLN A 189 7.32 -4.07 0.60
N MET A 190 7.49 -3.25 1.63
CA MET A 190 6.86 -1.94 1.73
C MET A 190 7.36 -0.96 0.66
N VAL A 191 8.65 -1.00 0.33
CA VAL A 191 9.20 -0.19 -0.77
C VAL A 191 8.62 -0.62 -2.11
N VAL A 192 8.53 -1.93 -2.39
CA VAL A 192 7.90 -2.45 -3.63
C VAL A 192 6.44 -2.02 -3.73
N GLN A 193 5.68 -2.12 -2.64
CA GLN A 193 4.30 -1.63 -2.57
C GLN A 193 4.23 -0.11 -2.81
N GLY A 194 5.11 0.66 -2.18
CA GLY A 194 5.19 2.11 -2.36
C GLY A 194 5.47 2.49 -3.81
N LEU A 195 6.45 1.85 -4.45
CA LEU A 195 6.75 2.07 -5.87
C LEU A 195 5.58 1.67 -6.77
N THR A 196 4.89 0.58 -6.47
CA THR A 196 3.69 0.15 -7.19
C THR A 196 2.58 1.22 -7.06
N PHE A 197 2.35 1.73 -5.86
CA PHE A 197 1.36 2.78 -5.63
C PHE A 197 1.72 4.10 -6.31
N ILE A 198 2.99 4.51 -6.26
CA ILE A 198 3.51 5.70 -6.95
C ILE A 198 3.26 5.57 -8.46
N LEU A 199 3.61 4.41 -9.04
CA LEU A 199 3.42 4.19 -10.48
C LEU A 199 1.94 4.19 -10.87
N ALA A 200 1.09 3.48 -10.12
CA ALA A 200 -0.36 3.46 -10.34
C ALA A 200 -0.96 4.87 -10.26
N THR A 201 -0.59 5.63 -9.22
CA THR A 201 -1.04 7.00 -9.02
C THR A 201 -0.54 7.92 -10.14
N PHE A 202 0.71 7.80 -10.53
CA PHE A 202 1.28 8.58 -11.64
C PHE A 202 0.51 8.35 -12.94
N VAL A 203 0.20 7.10 -13.28
CA VAL A 203 -0.57 6.76 -14.49
C VAL A 203 -1.97 7.38 -14.44
N VAL A 204 -2.69 7.19 -13.33
CA VAL A 204 -4.06 7.70 -13.18
C VAL A 204 -4.10 9.23 -13.22
N PHE A 205 -3.24 9.90 -12.46
CA PHE A 205 -3.24 11.36 -12.39
C PHE A 205 -2.73 12.01 -13.68
N SER A 206 -1.77 11.39 -14.35
CA SER A 206 -1.34 11.83 -15.68
C SER A 206 -2.46 11.68 -16.70
N ALA A 207 -3.22 10.60 -16.66
CA ALA A 207 -4.40 10.43 -17.51
C ALA A 207 -5.48 11.49 -17.22
N ILE A 208 -5.73 11.84 -15.96
CA ILE A 208 -6.62 12.94 -15.57
C ILE A 208 -6.11 14.27 -16.16
N ALA A 209 -4.81 14.57 -16.01
CA ALA A 209 -4.22 15.80 -16.53
C ALA A 209 -4.35 15.91 -18.04
N TRP A 210 -4.16 14.81 -18.77
CA TRP A 210 -4.30 14.75 -20.22
C TRP A 210 -5.77 14.88 -20.66
N ALA A 211 -6.67 14.19 -19.98
CA ALA A 211 -8.09 14.20 -20.29
C ALA A 211 -8.78 15.54 -19.94
N ALA A 212 -8.20 16.32 -19.03
CA ALA A 212 -8.78 17.55 -18.49
C ALA A 212 -9.17 18.55 -19.58
N GLY A 213 -8.33 18.73 -20.61
CA GLY A 213 -8.60 19.66 -21.72
C GLY A 213 -9.76 19.22 -22.62
N ALA A 214 -9.88 17.92 -22.88
CA ALA A 214 -10.88 17.36 -23.79
C ALA A 214 -12.18 16.93 -23.07
N ALA A 215 -12.09 16.57 -21.80
CA ALA A 215 -13.17 15.94 -21.05
C ALA A 215 -13.66 16.73 -19.83
N ALA A 216 -13.16 17.93 -19.56
CA ALA A 216 -13.51 18.72 -18.37
C ALA A 216 -15.05 18.84 -18.19
N LYS A 217 -15.78 19.17 -19.26
CA LYS A 217 -17.25 19.27 -19.24
C LYS A 217 -17.93 17.94 -18.92
N LYS A 218 -17.38 16.82 -19.43
CA LYS A 218 -17.94 15.48 -19.21
C LYS A 218 -17.63 14.97 -17.80
N LEU A 219 -16.44 15.26 -17.30
CA LEU A 219 -16.01 14.92 -15.93
C LEU A 219 -16.77 15.71 -14.86
N GLN A 220 -17.30 16.90 -15.20
CA GLN A 220 -18.15 17.72 -14.33
C GLN A 220 -19.64 17.40 -14.48
N SER A 221 -20.02 16.44 -15.34
CA SER A 221 -21.44 16.08 -15.50
C SER A 221 -21.98 15.41 -14.24
N PRO A 222 -23.23 15.70 -13.83
CA PRO A 222 -23.86 15.10 -12.64
C PRO A 222 -23.89 13.56 -12.71
N ALA A 223 -24.12 13.00 -13.89
CA ALA A 223 -24.16 11.56 -14.10
C ALA A 223 -22.80 10.90 -13.86
N PHE A 224 -21.71 11.53 -14.34
CA PHE A 224 -20.36 11.05 -14.13
C PHE A 224 -19.96 11.16 -12.66
N SER A 225 -20.26 12.30 -12.02
CA SER A 225 -20.02 12.51 -10.58
C SER A 225 -20.72 11.45 -9.74
N LEU A 226 -21.99 11.17 -10.04
CA LEU A 226 -22.77 10.15 -9.34
C LEU A 226 -22.15 8.76 -9.46
N TRP A 227 -21.77 8.36 -10.68
CA TRP A 227 -21.14 7.05 -10.92
C TRP A 227 -19.79 6.92 -10.22
N LEU A 228 -18.97 7.96 -10.31
CA LEU A 228 -17.63 7.98 -9.73
C LEU A 228 -17.68 7.97 -8.19
N ASN A 229 -18.53 8.79 -7.58
CA ASN A 229 -18.68 8.85 -6.13
C ASN A 229 -19.29 7.55 -5.55
N ARG A 230 -20.31 6.95 -6.20
CA ARG A 230 -20.85 5.66 -5.79
C ARG A 230 -19.83 4.53 -5.94
N GLY A 231 -19.08 4.49 -7.03
CA GLY A 231 -17.99 3.54 -7.22
C GLY A 231 -16.92 3.67 -6.13
N SER A 232 -16.58 4.90 -5.77
CA SER A 232 -15.64 5.17 -4.67
C SER A 232 -16.17 4.75 -3.32
N ALA A 233 -17.46 4.96 -3.04
CA ALA A 233 -18.10 4.50 -1.81
C ALA A 233 -18.04 2.97 -1.67
N VAL A 234 -18.35 2.25 -2.73
CA VAL A 234 -18.25 0.77 -2.76
C VAL A 234 -16.79 0.33 -2.57
N LEU A 235 -15.85 1.00 -3.23
CA LEU A 235 -14.42 0.72 -3.05
C LEU A 235 -13.97 0.93 -1.59
N PHE A 236 -14.29 2.08 -1.01
CA PHE A 236 -13.91 2.37 0.39
C PHE A 236 -14.54 1.39 1.37
N LEU A 237 -15.79 1.00 1.13
CA LEU A 237 -16.45 -0.04 1.93
C LEU A 237 -15.73 -1.39 1.79
N ALA A 238 -15.41 -1.81 0.58
CA ALA A 238 -14.68 -3.05 0.34
C ALA A 238 -13.29 -3.05 1.01
N LEU A 239 -12.55 -1.93 0.92
CA LEU A 239 -11.27 -1.76 1.59
C LEU A 239 -11.41 -1.78 3.11
N ALA A 240 -12.46 -1.17 3.68
CA ALA A 240 -12.72 -1.20 5.11
C ALA A 240 -12.99 -2.62 5.60
N VAL A 241 -13.85 -3.37 4.90
CA VAL A 241 -14.15 -4.78 5.20
C VAL A 241 -12.88 -5.62 5.10
N PHE A 242 -12.13 -5.50 4.00
CA PHE A 242 -10.86 -6.20 3.83
C PHE A 242 -9.89 -5.88 4.99
N THR A 243 -9.79 -4.60 5.38
CA THR A 243 -8.94 -4.17 6.50
C THR A 243 -9.30 -4.83 7.82
N VAL A 244 -10.58 -5.06 8.11
CA VAL A 244 -11.01 -5.68 9.37
C VAL A 244 -10.72 -7.18 9.38
N PHE A 245 -10.93 -7.88 8.27
CA PHE A 245 -10.89 -9.35 8.21
C PHE A 245 -9.54 -9.92 7.74
N SER A 246 -8.60 -9.11 7.28
CA SER A 246 -7.21 -9.52 6.97
C SER A 246 -6.33 -9.43 8.22
#